data_6a993bbd2c04456e58f94081d357bc16
#
_entry.id   6a993bbd2c04456e58f94081d357bc16
#
_cell.length_a   1.000
_cell.length_b   1.000
_cell.length_c   1.000
_cell.angle_alpha   90.00
_cell.angle_beta   90.00
_cell.angle_gamma   90.00
#
_symmetry.space_group_name_H-M   'P 1'
#
loop_
_entity.id
_entity.type
_entity.pdbx_description
1 polymer ?
#
loop_
_entity_poly.entity_id
_entity_poly.type
_entity_poly.pdbx_seq_one_letter_code
_entity_poly.pdbx_strand_id
1 'polypeptide(L)'
;DLIGTYAFFFEDLESGYSFGYNENVQMTSAGCMKLPIAMSVIKYVEKGKASFLDKIKIEEEDKVYGTGILHEFDNREYTIFELLVAMLIQSDNTAANKIIDIIGMDNINSNIKEMGLKNTILNRKTSDERQSKDGVENITSAYDLSKIWKHLHNATYLNRDNSTMLVDILRRQQIKNKLALYIPDDLKYEISSKTGDKKGVENDTALIQLPKGNFVFTVLSTSVPNSVYGTVTLAKCGKMMWDNVMNNWH
;
A
#
# COMPACT_ATOMS: atom_id res chain seq x y z
N ASP A 1 -24.62 12.79 5.40
CA ASP A 1 -23.62 13.21 4.43
C ASP A 1 -22.23 12.85 4.95
N LEU A 2 -21.33 12.38 4.07
CA LEU A 2 -19.95 12.09 4.41
C LEU A 2 -19.15 13.40 4.50
N ILE A 3 -18.32 13.54 5.53
CA ILE A 3 -17.43 14.69 5.70
C ILE A 3 -16.04 14.29 5.19
N GLY A 4 -15.50 15.07 4.27
CA GLY A 4 -14.22 14.82 3.60
C GLY A 4 -14.39 14.57 2.11
N THR A 5 -13.26 14.36 1.42
CA THR A 5 -13.23 13.98 0.01
C THR A 5 -12.84 12.52 -0.09
N TYR A 6 -13.54 11.76 -0.91
CA TYR A 6 -13.34 10.34 -1.08
C TYR A 6 -13.14 9.98 -2.55
N ALA A 7 -12.32 8.97 -2.76
CA ALA A 7 -12.17 8.31 -4.04
C ALA A 7 -12.19 6.79 -3.80
N PHE A 8 -12.81 6.04 -4.70
CA PHE A 8 -12.73 4.59 -4.65
C PHE A 8 -12.67 3.98 -6.05
N PHE A 9 -12.16 2.76 -6.11
CA PHE A 9 -12.18 1.92 -7.31
C PHE A 9 -12.35 0.46 -6.92
N PHE A 10 -13.24 -0.23 -7.62
CA PHE A 10 -13.48 -1.66 -7.53
C PHE A 10 -13.26 -2.31 -8.89
N GLU A 11 -12.65 -3.49 -8.92
CA GLU A 11 -12.53 -4.32 -10.13
C GLU A 11 -12.65 -5.80 -9.76
N ASP A 12 -13.49 -6.51 -10.48
CA ASP A 12 -13.46 -7.97 -10.56
C ASP A 12 -12.41 -8.36 -11.61
N LEU A 13 -11.35 -9.04 -11.17
CA LEU A 13 -10.21 -9.36 -12.03
C LEU A 13 -10.50 -10.48 -13.02
N GLU A 14 -11.57 -11.27 -12.81
CA GLU A 14 -11.97 -12.34 -13.71
C GLU A 14 -12.77 -11.80 -14.90
N SER A 15 -13.81 -11.01 -14.62
CA SER A 15 -14.70 -10.45 -15.66
C SER A 15 -14.17 -9.14 -16.25
N GLY A 16 -13.28 -8.45 -15.54
CA GLY A 16 -12.86 -7.09 -15.89
C GLY A 16 -13.93 -6.01 -15.59
N TYR A 17 -15.05 -6.40 -14.95
CA TYR A 17 -16.04 -5.41 -14.53
C TYR A 17 -15.46 -4.50 -13.46
N SER A 18 -15.63 -3.20 -13.66
CA SER A 18 -15.09 -2.22 -12.73
C SER A 18 -15.99 -1.00 -12.59
N PHE A 19 -15.94 -0.35 -11.47
CA PHE A 19 -16.56 0.93 -11.23
C PHE A 19 -15.78 1.73 -10.19
N GLY A 20 -15.91 3.05 -10.26
CA GLY A 20 -15.21 3.94 -9.34
C GLY A 20 -15.89 5.29 -9.19
N TYR A 21 -15.39 6.04 -8.24
CA TYR A 21 -15.76 7.43 -8.04
C TYR A 21 -14.49 8.22 -7.72
N ASN A 22 -14.25 9.31 -8.42
CA ASN A 22 -13.02 10.09 -8.33
C ASN A 22 -11.74 9.24 -8.48
N GLU A 23 -11.83 8.09 -9.12
CA GLU A 23 -10.79 7.05 -9.11
C GLU A 23 -9.45 7.50 -9.70
N ASN A 24 -9.46 8.53 -10.54
CA ASN A 24 -8.24 9.12 -11.15
C ASN A 24 -7.80 10.44 -10.47
N VAL A 25 -8.52 10.90 -9.45
CA VAL A 25 -8.15 12.12 -8.72
C VAL A 25 -6.89 11.83 -7.89
N GLN A 26 -5.90 12.71 -8.01
CA GLN A 26 -4.69 12.66 -7.20
C GLN A 26 -5.02 13.01 -5.74
N MET A 27 -4.67 12.12 -4.84
CA MET A 27 -4.86 12.27 -3.40
C MET A 27 -3.57 11.91 -2.65
N THR A 28 -3.41 12.40 -1.42
CA THR A 28 -2.29 12.03 -0.55
C THR A 28 -2.28 10.51 -0.34
N SER A 29 -1.18 9.87 -0.70
CA SER A 29 -1.05 8.41 -0.61
C SER A 29 -0.84 7.90 0.82
N ALA A 30 -0.25 8.71 1.68
CA ALA A 30 0.23 8.29 3.00
C ALA A 30 1.01 6.96 2.91
N GLY A 31 0.78 6.01 3.82
CA GLY A 31 1.44 4.70 3.85
C GLY A 31 1.20 3.80 2.63
N CYS A 32 0.18 4.07 1.80
CA CYS A 32 -0.07 3.31 0.58
C CYS A 32 1.06 3.45 -0.46
N MET A 33 1.87 4.51 -0.37
CA MET A 33 3.08 4.68 -1.21
C MET A 33 4.08 3.53 -1.03
N LYS A 34 4.02 2.80 0.07
CA LYS A 34 4.90 1.63 0.32
C LYS A 34 4.66 0.47 -0.66
N LEU A 35 3.49 0.43 -1.34
CA LEU A 35 3.25 -0.56 -2.40
C LEU A 35 4.14 -0.34 -3.63
N PRO A 36 4.13 0.81 -4.31
CA PRO A 36 5.03 1.03 -5.45
C PRO A 36 6.51 1.02 -5.05
N ILE A 37 6.86 1.38 -3.81
CA ILE A 37 8.23 1.23 -3.29
C ILE A 37 8.60 -0.26 -3.21
N ALA A 38 7.71 -1.12 -2.70
CA ALA A 38 7.92 -2.57 -2.65
C ALA A 38 8.08 -3.19 -4.04
N MET A 39 7.20 -2.83 -4.97
CA MET A 39 7.33 -3.24 -6.37
C MET A 39 8.68 -2.85 -6.96
N SER A 40 9.17 -1.67 -6.62
CA SER A 40 10.43 -1.13 -7.13
C SER A 40 11.66 -1.86 -6.57
N VAL A 41 11.69 -2.18 -5.26
CA VAL A 41 12.84 -2.92 -4.69
C VAL A 41 12.89 -4.35 -5.20
N ILE A 42 11.75 -5.01 -5.34
CA ILE A 42 11.70 -6.37 -5.89
C ILE A 42 12.17 -6.36 -7.35
N LYS A 43 11.72 -5.37 -8.14
CA LYS A 43 12.20 -5.20 -9.53
C LYS A 43 13.69 -4.93 -9.62
N TYR A 44 14.22 -4.19 -8.63
CA TYR A 44 15.66 -3.94 -8.52
C TYR A 44 16.46 -5.23 -8.29
N VAL A 45 15.94 -6.12 -7.43
CA VAL A 45 16.48 -7.46 -7.20
C VAL A 45 16.35 -8.34 -8.47
N GLU A 46 15.19 -8.36 -9.14
CA GLU A 46 15.01 -9.10 -10.40
C GLU A 46 15.99 -8.68 -11.49
N LYS A 47 16.36 -7.41 -11.53
CA LYS A 47 17.37 -6.87 -12.47
C LYS A 47 18.82 -7.18 -12.04
N GLY A 48 19.02 -7.93 -10.95
CA GLY A 48 20.35 -8.29 -10.43
C GLY A 48 21.16 -7.13 -9.85
N LYS A 49 20.49 -6.02 -9.50
CA LYS A 49 21.14 -4.82 -8.94
C LYS A 49 21.28 -4.87 -7.41
N ALA A 50 20.62 -5.82 -6.76
CA ALA A 50 20.74 -6.14 -5.36
C ALA A 50 20.28 -7.58 -5.12
N SER A 51 20.50 -8.08 -3.89
CA SER A 51 19.97 -9.36 -3.43
C SER A 51 19.04 -9.13 -2.24
N PHE A 52 18.01 -9.95 -2.08
CA PHE A 52 17.19 -9.95 -0.87
C PHE A 52 18.02 -10.21 0.42
N LEU A 53 19.17 -10.85 0.27
CA LEU A 53 20.08 -11.19 1.38
C LEU A 53 21.11 -10.08 1.67
N ASP A 54 21.20 -9.03 0.85
CA ASP A 54 22.11 -7.92 1.11
C ASP A 54 21.76 -7.25 2.43
N LYS A 55 22.78 -7.06 3.27
CA LYS A 55 22.64 -6.50 4.60
C LYS A 55 22.80 -4.98 4.60
N ILE A 56 21.85 -4.32 5.19
CA ILE A 56 21.76 -2.86 5.29
C ILE A 56 21.83 -2.50 6.78
N LYS A 57 22.82 -1.71 7.15
CA LYS A 57 22.96 -1.20 8.52
C LYS A 57 21.94 -0.09 8.76
N ILE A 58 21.26 -0.17 9.90
CA ILE A 58 20.42 0.90 10.46
C ILE A 58 21.19 1.51 11.62
N GLU A 59 21.50 2.80 11.49
CA GLU A 59 22.11 3.63 12.53
C GLU A 59 21.06 4.49 13.23
N GLU A 60 21.43 5.17 14.30
CA GLU A 60 20.49 6.01 15.06
C GLU A 60 19.87 7.14 14.22
N GLU A 61 20.64 7.74 13.33
CA GLU A 61 20.18 8.78 12.42
C GLU A 61 19.19 8.33 11.33
N ASP A 62 19.14 7.02 11.08
CA ASP A 62 18.19 6.42 10.12
C ASP A 62 16.81 6.19 10.73
N LYS A 63 16.71 6.17 12.05
CA LYS A 63 15.50 5.84 12.77
C LYS A 63 14.41 6.89 12.59
N VAL A 64 13.26 6.46 12.14
CA VAL A 64 12.09 7.30 11.89
C VAL A 64 10.95 6.87 12.79
N TYR A 65 10.58 7.73 13.72
CA TYR A 65 9.48 7.46 14.65
C TYR A 65 8.11 7.50 13.94
N GLY A 66 7.10 6.99 14.63
CA GLY A 66 5.73 6.92 14.14
C GLY A 66 5.30 5.48 13.89
N THR A 67 5.02 5.07 12.64
CA THR A 67 4.64 3.69 12.36
C THR A 67 5.85 2.78 12.15
N GLY A 68 5.74 1.55 12.65
CA GLY A 68 6.79 0.52 12.58
C GLY A 68 7.44 0.26 13.94
N ILE A 69 8.45 -0.59 13.96
CA ILE A 69 9.13 -1.06 15.17
C ILE A 69 10.65 -0.98 15.08
N LEU A 70 11.23 -0.75 13.89
CA LEU A 70 12.69 -0.81 13.74
C LEU A 70 13.42 0.31 14.50
N HIS A 71 12.75 1.42 14.75
CA HIS A 71 13.28 2.51 15.56
C HIS A 71 13.41 2.18 17.06
N GLU A 72 12.75 1.11 17.55
CA GLU A 72 12.84 0.65 18.95
C GLU A 72 14.02 -0.29 19.18
N PHE A 73 14.65 -0.82 18.14
CA PHE A 73 15.76 -1.75 18.27
C PHE A 73 17.12 -1.04 18.27
N ASP A 74 18.12 -1.68 18.86
CA ASP A 74 19.50 -1.25 18.75
C ASP A 74 19.97 -1.24 17.30
N ASN A 75 21.01 -0.43 17.03
CA ASN A 75 21.62 -0.34 15.70
C ASN A 75 22.13 -1.71 15.25
N ARG A 76 21.61 -2.22 14.15
CA ARG A 76 22.00 -3.52 13.60
C ARG A 76 21.78 -3.58 12.07
N GLU A 77 22.24 -4.68 11.50
CA GLU A 77 22.01 -4.97 10.10
C GLU A 77 20.69 -5.72 9.89
N TYR A 78 20.00 -5.38 8.82
CA TYR A 78 18.81 -6.07 8.31
C TYR A 78 19.03 -6.41 6.85
N THR A 79 18.53 -7.54 6.41
CA THR A 79 18.49 -7.87 4.98
C THR A 79 17.43 -6.99 4.27
N ILE A 80 17.60 -6.80 2.95
CA ILE A 80 16.58 -6.11 2.14
C ILE A 80 15.21 -6.80 2.29
N PHE A 81 15.18 -8.13 2.42
CA PHE A 81 13.95 -8.87 2.65
C PHE A 81 13.30 -8.53 3.99
N GLU A 82 14.09 -8.46 5.08
CA GLU A 82 13.56 -8.07 6.40
C GLU A 82 13.02 -6.65 6.40
N LEU A 83 13.70 -5.71 5.71
CA LEU A 83 13.20 -4.34 5.53
C LEU A 83 11.89 -4.33 4.73
N LEU A 84 11.79 -5.10 3.65
CA LEU A 84 10.56 -5.23 2.86
C LEU A 84 9.40 -5.74 3.72
N VAL A 85 9.63 -6.79 4.52
CA VAL A 85 8.62 -7.36 5.42
C VAL A 85 8.18 -6.36 6.48
N ALA A 86 9.12 -5.67 7.15
CA ALA A 86 8.81 -4.66 8.17
C ALA A 86 8.01 -3.48 7.57
N MET A 87 8.44 -2.98 6.40
CA MET A 87 7.76 -1.90 5.68
C MET A 87 6.31 -2.23 5.35
N LEU A 88 6.00 -3.47 5.01
CA LEU A 88 4.67 -3.86 4.54
C LEU A 88 3.76 -4.33 5.67
N ILE A 89 4.25 -5.17 6.59
CA ILE A 89 3.43 -5.78 7.66
C ILE A 89 3.11 -4.77 8.75
N GLN A 90 4.11 -3.98 9.19
CA GLN A 90 3.99 -2.97 10.26
C GLN A 90 3.95 -1.54 9.73
N SER A 91 3.97 -1.37 8.42
CA SER A 91 4.08 -0.04 7.81
C SER A 91 5.31 0.75 8.30
N ASP A 92 6.46 0.07 8.54
CA ASP A 92 7.64 0.65 9.14
C ASP A 92 8.25 1.78 8.28
N ASN A 93 8.45 2.95 8.90
CA ASN A 93 8.95 4.13 8.20
C ASN A 93 10.47 4.09 8.03
N THR A 94 11.20 3.56 9.00
CA THR A 94 12.66 3.39 8.91
C THR A 94 13.00 2.45 7.77
N ALA A 95 12.33 1.31 7.69
CA ALA A 95 12.49 0.35 6.59
C ALA A 95 12.17 0.97 5.22
N ALA A 96 11.07 1.73 5.14
CA ALA A 96 10.69 2.40 3.89
C ALA A 96 11.76 3.39 3.41
N ASN A 97 12.30 4.20 4.30
CA ASN A 97 13.31 5.19 3.96
C ASN A 97 14.64 4.53 3.56
N LYS A 98 15.06 3.44 4.24
CA LYS A 98 16.25 2.68 3.83
C LYS A 98 16.09 2.05 2.46
N ILE A 99 14.90 1.51 2.13
CA ILE A 99 14.63 0.99 0.79
C ILE A 99 14.66 2.12 -0.27
N ILE A 100 14.11 3.30 0.05
CA ILE A 100 14.20 4.47 -0.84
C ILE A 100 15.66 4.87 -1.07
N ASP A 101 16.51 4.83 -0.03
CA ASP A 101 17.94 5.15 -0.16
C ASP A 101 18.70 4.16 -1.04
N ILE A 102 18.38 2.88 -0.94
CA ILE A 102 19.00 1.83 -1.78
C ILE A 102 18.67 2.01 -3.26
N ILE A 103 17.43 2.32 -3.58
CA ILE A 103 16.96 2.38 -4.96
C ILE A 103 17.15 3.77 -5.55
N GLY A 104 16.95 4.82 -4.75
CA GLY A 104 16.82 6.22 -5.17
C GLY A 104 15.41 6.58 -5.63
N MET A 105 14.95 7.77 -5.25
CA MET A 105 13.60 8.26 -5.57
C MET A 105 13.35 8.32 -7.07
N ASP A 106 14.32 8.73 -7.87
CA ASP A 106 14.19 8.83 -9.33
C ASP A 106 13.96 7.46 -9.97
N ASN A 107 14.66 6.42 -9.50
CA ASN A 107 14.46 5.05 -9.96
C ASN A 107 13.08 4.52 -9.55
N ILE A 108 12.60 4.83 -8.34
CA ILE A 108 11.24 4.48 -7.90
C ILE A 108 10.21 5.18 -8.80
N ASN A 109 10.35 6.47 -9.06
CA ASN A 109 9.45 7.20 -9.93
C ASN A 109 9.50 6.72 -11.39
N SER A 110 10.66 6.27 -11.86
CA SER A 110 10.79 5.61 -13.17
C SER A 110 10.00 4.30 -13.21
N ASN A 111 10.10 3.47 -12.17
CA ASN A 111 9.32 2.23 -12.05
C ASN A 111 7.81 2.49 -11.93
N ILE A 112 7.39 3.54 -11.20
CA ILE A 112 6.00 3.99 -11.14
C ILE A 112 5.47 4.30 -12.55
N LYS A 113 6.24 5.01 -13.36
CA LYS A 113 5.88 5.28 -14.77
C LYS A 113 5.86 4.01 -15.62
N GLU A 114 6.82 3.10 -15.44
CA GLU A 114 6.88 1.81 -16.15
C GLU A 114 5.66 0.93 -15.85
N MET A 115 5.16 0.94 -14.60
CA MET A 115 3.90 0.32 -14.22
C MET A 115 2.66 1.03 -14.79
N GLY A 116 2.82 2.21 -15.41
CA GLY A 116 1.73 3.01 -15.95
C GLY A 116 0.84 3.64 -14.88
N LEU A 117 1.38 3.95 -13.72
CA LEU A 117 0.70 4.66 -12.62
C LEU A 117 0.79 6.17 -12.88
N LYS A 118 -0.20 6.70 -13.57
CA LYS A 118 -0.15 8.08 -14.12
C LYS A 118 -0.33 9.17 -13.07
N ASN A 119 -0.98 8.84 -11.96
CA ASN A 119 -1.34 9.77 -10.89
C ASN A 119 -0.54 9.53 -9.61
N THR A 120 0.52 8.70 -9.67
CA THR A 120 1.34 8.34 -8.51
C THR A 120 2.73 8.93 -8.63
N ILE A 121 3.17 9.64 -7.60
CA ILE A 121 4.50 10.26 -7.53
C ILE A 121 5.04 10.15 -6.10
N LEU A 122 6.27 9.65 -5.96
CA LEU A 122 7.04 9.71 -4.72
C LEU A 122 7.80 11.04 -4.69
N ASN A 123 7.31 12.00 -3.92
CA ASN A 123 7.88 13.34 -3.82
C ASN A 123 8.84 13.52 -2.63
N ARG A 124 8.73 12.66 -1.61
CA ARG A 124 9.54 12.75 -0.38
C ARG A 124 9.65 11.39 0.31
N LYS A 125 10.64 11.27 1.21
CA LYS A 125 10.73 10.15 2.16
C LYS A 125 9.52 10.14 3.12
N THR A 126 9.27 9.00 3.74
CA THR A 126 8.19 8.86 4.73
C THR A 126 8.55 9.65 6.00
N SER A 127 7.55 10.27 6.62
CA SER A 127 7.70 11.08 7.85
C SER A 127 8.73 12.22 7.76
N ASP A 128 9.05 12.70 6.56
CA ASP A 128 9.82 13.93 6.39
C ASP A 128 8.92 15.12 6.77
N GLU A 129 9.02 15.53 8.04
CA GLU A 129 8.19 16.60 8.60
C GLU A 129 8.45 17.96 7.94
N ARG A 130 9.68 18.23 7.50
CA ARG A 130 10.04 19.50 6.86
C ARG A 130 9.30 19.64 5.54
N GLN A 131 9.45 18.67 4.65
CA GLN A 131 8.78 18.71 3.35
C GLN A 131 7.25 18.62 3.48
N SER A 132 6.75 17.90 4.49
CA SER A 132 5.32 17.84 4.77
C SER A 132 4.75 19.20 5.24
N LYS A 133 5.51 19.97 6.02
CA LYS A 133 5.13 21.36 6.40
C LYS A 133 5.12 22.30 5.21
N ASP A 134 5.99 22.09 4.23
CA ASP A 134 6.02 22.82 2.97
C ASP A 134 4.92 22.38 1.98
N GLY A 135 4.03 21.48 2.40
CA GLY A 135 2.91 20.97 1.58
C GLY A 135 3.30 19.93 0.54
N VAL A 136 4.54 19.43 0.55
CA VAL A 136 5.00 18.38 -0.36
C VAL A 136 4.49 17.03 0.14
N GLU A 137 3.63 16.38 -0.65
CA GLU A 137 3.05 15.08 -0.33
C GLU A 137 3.33 14.04 -1.40
N ASN A 138 3.46 12.80 -0.96
CA ASN A 138 3.40 11.66 -1.86
C ASN A 138 1.95 11.48 -2.32
N ILE A 139 1.72 11.39 -3.60
CA ILE A 139 0.40 11.35 -4.20
C ILE A 139 0.15 10.06 -4.97
N THR A 140 -1.11 9.68 -5.05
CA THR A 140 -1.59 8.52 -5.82
C THR A 140 -3.06 8.72 -6.20
N SER A 141 -3.65 7.75 -6.90
CA SER A 141 -5.09 7.66 -7.13
C SER A 141 -5.61 6.26 -6.78
N ALA A 142 -6.92 6.14 -6.58
CA ALA A 142 -7.52 4.85 -6.27
C ALA A 142 -7.33 3.86 -7.43
N TYR A 143 -7.42 4.33 -8.67
CA TYR A 143 -7.16 3.53 -9.86
C TYR A 143 -5.71 3.04 -9.94
N ASP A 144 -4.72 3.91 -9.67
CA ASP A 144 -3.31 3.54 -9.74
C ASP A 144 -2.94 2.47 -8.70
N LEU A 145 -3.41 2.60 -7.45
CA LEU A 145 -3.19 1.58 -6.42
C LEU A 145 -3.85 0.24 -6.79
N SER A 146 -5.06 0.28 -7.34
CA SER A 146 -5.75 -0.91 -7.83
C SER A 146 -5.01 -1.58 -8.97
N LYS A 147 -4.39 -0.81 -9.84
CA LYS A 147 -3.55 -1.32 -10.93
C LYS A 147 -2.31 -2.08 -10.43
N ILE A 148 -1.75 -1.71 -9.27
CA ILE A 148 -0.65 -2.46 -8.66
C ILE A 148 -1.11 -3.88 -8.31
N TRP A 149 -2.29 -4.03 -7.71
CA TRP A 149 -2.85 -5.35 -7.39
C TRP A 149 -3.09 -6.19 -8.64
N LYS A 150 -3.55 -5.56 -9.72
CA LYS A 150 -3.72 -6.22 -11.03
C LYS A 150 -2.37 -6.68 -11.58
N HIS A 151 -1.31 -5.89 -11.47
CA HIS A 151 0.05 -6.30 -11.83
C HIS A 151 0.51 -7.50 -11.00
N LEU A 152 0.24 -7.53 -9.70
CA LEU A 152 0.59 -8.63 -8.81
C LEU A 152 -0.19 -9.90 -9.13
N HIS A 153 -1.50 -9.79 -9.30
CA HIS A 153 -2.37 -10.93 -9.62
C HIS A 153 -1.96 -11.60 -10.95
N ASN A 154 -1.72 -10.80 -11.98
CA ASN A 154 -1.39 -11.28 -13.32
C ASN A 154 0.12 -11.52 -13.54
N ALA A 155 0.98 -11.16 -12.58
CA ALA A 155 2.45 -11.18 -12.70
C ALA A 155 2.93 -10.46 -13.98
N THR A 156 2.42 -9.26 -14.26
CA THR A 156 2.71 -8.51 -15.48
C THR A 156 3.85 -7.50 -15.32
N TYR A 157 4.30 -7.22 -14.09
CA TYR A 157 5.43 -6.34 -13.81
C TYR A 157 6.58 -7.07 -13.12
N LEU A 158 6.31 -7.84 -12.07
CA LEU A 158 7.24 -8.77 -11.44
C LEU A 158 7.03 -10.18 -12.00
N ASN A 159 8.03 -11.06 -11.83
CA ASN A 159 7.84 -12.47 -12.12
C ASN A 159 6.80 -13.10 -11.17
N ARG A 160 6.32 -14.31 -11.50
CA ARG A 160 5.25 -14.99 -10.76
C ARG A 160 5.60 -15.24 -9.29
N ASP A 161 6.81 -15.73 -9.02
CA ASP A 161 7.25 -16.07 -7.66
C ASP A 161 7.31 -14.82 -6.77
N ASN A 162 7.88 -13.73 -7.26
CA ASN A 162 7.97 -12.47 -6.55
C ASN A 162 6.61 -11.78 -6.38
N SER A 163 5.72 -11.90 -7.37
CA SER A 163 4.34 -11.41 -7.26
C SER A 163 3.60 -12.16 -6.15
N THR A 164 3.69 -13.48 -6.12
CA THR A 164 3.07 -14.32 -5.08
C THR A 164 3.66 -14.01 -3.71
N MET A 165 4.98 -13.95 -3.60
CA MET A 165 5.67 -13.58 -2.36
C MET A 165 5.17 -12.22 -1.81
N LEU A 166 5.04 -11.21 -2.66
CA LEU A 166 4.59 -9.89 -2.22
C LEU A 166 3.12 -9.91 -1.76
N VAL A 167 2.25 -10.60 -2.47
CA VAL A 167 0.84 -10.82 -2.07
C VAL A 167 0.77 -11.52 -0.70
N ASP A 168 1.60 -12.55 -0.47
CA ASP A 168 1.63 -13.29 0.79
C ASP A 168 2.16 -12.45 1.96
N ILE A 169 3.14 -11.56 1.73
CA ILE A 169 3.60 -10.61 2.75
C ILE A 169 2.44 -9.65 3.10
N LEU A 170 1.75 -9.10 2.12
CA LEU A 170 0.64 -8.16 2.31
C LEU A 170 -0.60 -8.80 2.93
N ARG A 171 -0.80 -10.12 2.74
CA ARG A 171 -1.84 -10.90 3.42
C ARG A 171 -1.62 -10.94 4.94
N ARG A 172 -0.36 -10.95 5.39
CA ARG A 172 0.04 -10.92 6.80
C ARG A 172 0.12 -9.53 7.42
N GLN A 173 -0.26 -8.49 6.67
CA GLN A 173 -0.33 -7.12 7.15
C GLN A 173 -1.23 -7.04 8.40
N GLN A 174 -0.78 -6.33 9.44
CA GLN A 174 -1.40 -6.38 10.77
C GLN A 174 -2.41 -5.29 11.06
N ILE A 175 -2.44 -4.24 10.23
CA ILE A 175 -3.37 -3.12 10.38
C ILE A 175 -4.62 -3.42 9.54
N LYS A 176 -5.55 -4.21 10.07
CA LYS A 176 -6.78 -4.63 9.37
C LYS A 176 -8.04 -3.96 9.93
N ASN A 177 -7.91 -2.70 10.35
CA ASN A 177 -8.95 -1.94 11.02
C ASN A 177 -9.80 -1.05 10.09
N LYS A 178 -9.65 -1.18 8.77
CA LYS A 178 -10.38 -0.41 7.75
C LYS A 178 -11.21 -1.32 6.85
N LEU A 179 -10.89 -1.48 5.58
CA LEU A 179 -11.70 -2.28 4.65
C LEU A 179 -12.00 -3.69 5.16
N ALA A 180 -11.08 -4.31 5.89
CA ALA A 180 -11.23 -5.66 6.43
C ALA A 180 -11.90 -5.72 7.82
N LEU A 181 -12.23 -4.58 8.46
CA LEU A 181 -12.67 -4.58 9.87
C LEU A 181 -13.91 -5.45 10.12
N TYR A 182 -14.92 -5.32 9.26
CA TYR A 182 -16.21 -6.04 9.41
C TYR A 182 -16.30 -7.32 8.58
N ILE A 183 -15.19 -7.78 8.02
CA ILE A 183 -15.13 -9.07 7.34
C ILE A 183 -14.95 -10.16 8.39
N PRO A 184 -15.60 -11.32 8.26
CA PRO A 184 -15.43 -12.44 9.18
C PRO A 184 -13.95 -12.82 9.37
N ASP A 185 -13.55 -13.14 10.60
CA ASP A 185 -12.12 -13.33 10.96
C ASP A 185 -11.47 -14.49 10.19
N ASP A 186 -12.21 -15.55 9.92
CA ASP A 186 -11.78 -16.71 9.13
C ASP A 186 -11.50 -16.37 7.65
N LEU A 187 -12.11 -15.30 7.13
CA LEU A 187 -11.94 -14.84 5.75
C LEU A 187 -10.97 -13.65 5.61
N LYS A 188 -10.53 -13.07 6.72
CA LYS A 188 -9.53 -11.98 6.68
C LYS A 188 -8.16 -12.41 6.12
N TYR A 189 -7.88 -13.70 6.15
CA TYR A 189 -6.68 -14.28 5.54
C TYR A 189 -6.71 -14.30 4.00
N GLU A 190 -7.87 -14.09 3.39
CA GLU A 190 -8.03 -13.98 1.94
C GLU A 190 -7.82 -12.53 1.44
N ILE A 191 -7.45 -11.62 2.35
CA ILE A 191 -7.28 -10.20 2.05
C ILE A 191 -5.82 -9.81 2.22
N SER A 192 -5.19 -9.46 1.10
CA SER A 192 -3.90 -8.76 1.07
C SER A 192 -4.17 -7.27 1.00
N SER A 193 -3.62 -6.46 1.91
CA SER A 193 -3.94 -5.03 1.96
C SER A 193 -2.75 -4.15 2.34
N LYS A 194 -2.88 -2.85 2.05
CA LYS A 194 -1.98 -1.82 2.53
C LYS A 194 -2.75 -0.57 2.92
N THR A 195 -2.63 -0.20 4.18
CA THR A 195 -3.20 1.02 4.74
C THR A 195 -2.26 2.22 4.59
N GLY A 196 -2.85 3.42 4.66
CA GLY A 196 -2.11 4.66 4.74
C GLY A 196 -2.85 5.67 5.63
N ASP A 197 -2.14 6.21 6.63
CA ASP A 197 -2.71 7.11 7.63
C ASP A 197 -1.87 8.38 7.76
N LYS A 198 -2.56 9.50 7.89
CA LYS A 198 -2.01 10.79 8.23
C LYS A 198 -3.15 11.66 8.78
N LYS A 199 -2.83 12.73 9.50
CA LYS A 199 -3.86 13.68 9.97
C LYS A 199 -4.77 14.12 8.81
N GLY A 200 -6.05 13.83 8.91
CA GLY A 200 -7.07 14.13 7.89
C GLY A 200 -7.06 13.20 6.68
N VAL A 201 -6.28 12.12 6.69
CA VAL A 201 -6.17 11.14 5.59
C VAL A 201 -6.28 9.73 6.15
N GLU A 202 -7.19 8.95 5.60
CA GLU A 202 -7.36 7.52 5.89
C GLU A 202 -7.53 6.79 4.57
N ASN A 203 -6.62 5.88 4.28
CA ASN A 203 -6.58 5.13 3.03
C ASN A 203 -6.49 3.63 3.30
N ASP A 204 -7.06 2.83 2.41
CA ASP A 204 -6.80 1.40 2.36
C ASP A 204 -7.00 0.88 0.93
N THR A 205 -6.21 -0.10 0.56
CA THR A 205 -6.26 -0.77 -0.74
C THR A 205 -6.02 -2.25 -0.56
N ALA A 206 -6.80 -3.09 -1.22
CA ALA A 206 -6.80 -4.51 -0.99
C ALA A 206 -6.99 -5.34 -2.28
N LEU A 207 -6.34 -6.49 -2.31
CA LEU A 207 -6.67 -7.64 -3.16
C LEU A 207 -7.39 -8.68 -2.30
N ILE A 208 -8.55 -9.11 -2.74
CA ILE A 208 -9.43 -10.07 -2.07
C ILE A 208 -9.50 -11.30 -2.95
N GLN A 209 -9.05 -12.45 -2.43
CA GLN A 209 -8.96 -13.71 -3.18
C GLN A 209 -9.92 -14.71 -2.58
N LEU A 210 -11.05 -14.95 -3.25
CA LEU A 210 -12.11 -15.85 -2.81
C LEU A 210 -12.30 -17.00 -3.81
N PRO A 211 -12.88 -18.13 -3.40
CA PRO A 211 -13.22 -19.21 -4.33
C PRO A 211 -14.11 -18.78 -5.51
N LYS A 212 -14.90 -17.71 -5.32
CA LYS A 212 -15.81 -17.15 -6.33
C LYS A 212 -15.18 -16.09 -7.24
N GLY A 213 -13.94 -15.68 -7.00
CA GLY A 213 -13.23 -14.69 -7.82
C GLY A 213 -12.22 -13.86 -7.05
N ASN A 214 -11.46 -13.07 -7.81
CA ASN A 214 -10.43 -12.17 -7.30
C ASN A 214 -10.85 -10.72 -7.52
N PHE A 215 -10.86 -9.93 -6.45
CA PHE A 215 -11.38 -8.57 -6.49
C PHE A 215 -10.34 -7.58 -5.96
N VAL A 216 -10.31 -6.41 -6.55
CA VAL A 216 -9.53 -5.28 -6.04
C VAL A 216 -10.48 -4.22 -5.51
N PHE A 217 -10.20 -3.70 -4.34
CA PHE A 217 -10.94 -2.58 -3.78
C PHE A 217 -10.01 -1.59 -3.11
N THR A 218 -10.08 -0.34 -3.55
CA THR A 218 -9.29 0.78 -3.02
C THR A 218 -10.22 1.90 -2.59
N VAL A 219 -10.01 2.43 -1.39
CA VAL A 219 -10.67 3.64 -0.89
C VAL A 219 -9.61 4.60 -0.37
N LEU A 220 -9.63 5.81 -0.90
CA LEU A 220 -8.80 6.92 -0.46
C LEU A 220 -9.68 8.02 0.13
N SER A 221 -9.18 8.72 1.15
CA SER A 221 -9.87 9.85 1.73
C SER A 221 -8.92 10.98 2.08
N THR A 222 -9.42 12.21 2.08
CA THR A 222 -8.73 13.39 2.58
C THR A 222 -9.72 14.36 3.22
N SER A 223 -9.21 15.25 4.08
CA SER A 223 -10.03 16.21 4.84
C SER A 223 -11.07 15.53 5.74
N VAL A 224 -10.79 14.32 6.21
CA VAL A 224 -11.65 13.67 7.22
C VAL A 224 -11.48 14.36 8.58
N PRO A 225 -12.55 14.49 9.40
CA PRO A 225 -12.51 15.25 10.65
C PRO A 225 -11.49 14.72 11.66
N ASN A 226 -11.36 13.40 11.74
CA ASN A 226 -10.40 12.69 12.60
C ASN A 226 -10.21 11.25 12.13
N SER A 227 -9.21 10.57 12.68
CA SER A 227 -8.85 9.20 12.30
C SER A 227 -9.96 8.20 12.57
N VAL A 228 -10.68 8.32 13.69
CA VAL A 228 -11.79 7.40 14.01
C VAL A 228 -12.90 7.50 12.97
N TYR A 229 -13.31 8.72 12.61
CA TYR A 229 -14.32 8.94 11.59
C TYR A 229 -13.90 8.33 10.24
N GLY A 230 -12.68 8.60 9.79
CA GLY A 230 -12.16 8.07 8.54
C GLY A 230 -12.08 6.54 8.54
N THR A 231 -11.49 5.96 9.58
CA THR A 231 -11.37 4.50 9.75
C THR A 231 -12.73 3.80 9.73
N VAL A 232 -13.72 4.30 10.49
CA VAL A 232 -15.09 3.73 10.51
C VAL A 232 -15.77 3.88 9.15
N THR A 233 -15.55 5.01 8.47
CA THR A 233 -16.11 5.21 7.11
C THR A 233 -15.54 4.19 6.13
N LEU A 234 -14.23 4.00 6.11
CA LEU A 234 -13.61 2.99 5.25
C LEU A 234 -14.06 1.56 5.60
N ALA A 235 -14.21 1.27 6.89
CA ALA A 235 -14.70 -0.03 7.34
C ALA A 235 -16.13 -0.32 6.85
N LYS A 236 -17.01 0.68 6.88
CA LYS A 236 -18.37 0.58 6.31
C LYS A 236 -18.33 0.39 4.79
N CYS A 237 -17.46 1.11 4.08
CA CYS A 237 -17.25 0.90 2.64
C CYS A 237 -16.81 -0.54 2.34
N GLY A 238 -15.84 -1.06 3.12
CA GLY A 238 -15.39 -2.45 3.02
C GLY A 238 -16.52 -3.45 3.23
N LYS A 239 -17.36 -3.23 4.26
CA LYS A 239 -18.52 -4.08 4.51
C LYS A 239 -19.55 -4.04 3.37
N MET A 240 -19.86 -2.86 2.87
CA MET A 240 -20.81 -2.73 1.75
C MET A 240 -20.30 -3.45 0.50
N MET A 241 -19.02 -3.30 0.17
CA MET A 241 -18.39 -4.02 -0.93
C MET A 241 -18.45 -5.52 -0.69
N TRP A 242 -18.05 -5.99 0.50
CA TRP A 242 -18.07 -7.39 0.88
C TRP A 242 -19.47 -8.00 0.76
N ASP A 243 -20.48 -7.36 1.33
CA ASP A 243 -21.87 -7.84 1.27
C ASP A 243 -22.36 -7.94 -0.19
N ASN A 244 -21.99 -6.98 -1.05
CA ASN A 244 -22.33 -7.03 -2.47
C ASN A 244 -21.63 -8.19 -3.19
N VAL A 245 -20.33 -8.39 -2.96
CA VAL A 245 -19.58 -9.50 -3.55
C VAL A 245 -20.15 -10.83 -3.09
N MET A 246 -20.44 -10.99 -1.80
CA MET A 246 -20.91 -12.26 -1.25
C MET A 246 -22.34 -12.60 -1.70
N ASN A 247 -23.22 -11.62 -1.83
CA ASN A 247 -24.65 -11.84 -2.09
C ASN A 247 -25.03 -11.76 -3.58
N ASN A 248 -24.32 -10.95 -4.37
CA ASN A 248 -24.77 -10.60 -5.70
C ASN A 248 -23.77 -10.98 -6.81
N TRP A 249 -22.53 -11.36 -6.46
CA TRP A 249 -21.52 -11.76 -7.44
C TRP A 249 -21.51 -13.27 -7.66
N HIS A 250 -21.63 -13.70 -8.91
CA HIS A 250 -21.70 -15.11 -9.33
C HIS A 250 -20.57 -15.47 -10.28
#